data_e787877b19ca0b7a1325121979b39291
#
_entry.id   e787877b19ca0b7a1325121979b39291
#
_cell.length_a   1.000
_cell.length_b   1.000
_cell.length_c   1.000
_cell.angle_alpha   90.00
_cell.angle_beta   90.00
_cell.angle_gamma   90.00
#
_symmetry.space_group_name_H-M   'P 1'
#
loop_
_entity.id
_entity.type
_entity.pdbx_description
1 polymer ?
#
loop_
_entity_poly.entity_id
_entity_poly.type
_entity_poly.pdbx_seq_one_letter_code
_entity_poly.pdbx_strand_id
1 'polypeptide(L)'
;MNRRKFLQGVSTALVVFNTKSIFATDLSAFESKKPLLRFVIASDIHYGQSKTAYQEMLDTALGHIQSAHAADPFEFCVFNGDLVHDDISHFPYLKSTFDRLPFKYFVTQGNHDTATKDEWETGWQTPLNFDHVIGKNVLLFATTSNKQGKYLPPDLNWLAQKFEEHKNAKHILLFIHIPPIKWTANGIDSPAFQELIKKQKNVKAVFHGHEHDQDGIKWKDNIPYIFDSHVGGNWGTPYRGYRIVELHKNGTMLTYIMNPTEKINSAEI
;
A
#
# COMPACT_ATOMS: atom_id res chain seq x y z
N MET A 1 16.32 -17.22 -11.86
CA MET A 1 16.21 -16.65 -13.22
C MET A 1 16.84 -15.26 -13.19
N ASN A 2 17.78 -14.94 -14.06
CA ASN A 2 18.58 -13.71 -13.95
C ASN A 2 17.70 -12.49 -14.33
N ARG A 3 17.74 -11.37 -13.55
CA ARG A 3 17.00 -10.12 -13.75
C ARG A 3 16.94 -9.68 -15.23
N ARG A 4 18.07 -9.84 -15.97
CA ARG A 4 18.15 -9.54 -17.41
C ARG A 4 17.25 -10.39 -18.31
N LYS A 5 16.98 -11.66 -17.97
CA LYS A 5 16.15 -12.55 -18.80
C LYS A 5 14.66 -12.39 -18.54
N PHE A 6 14.27 -11.94 -17.34
CA PHE A 6 12.87 -11.65 -17.00
C PHE A 6 12.36 -10.39 -17.73
N LEU A 7 13.23 -9.41 -17.94
CA LEU A 7 12.87 -8.11 -18.50
C LEU A 7 12.90 -8.05 -20.05
N GLN A 8 13.48 -9.04 -20.74
CA GLN A 8 13.57 -9.06 -22.20
C GLN A 8 12.26 -9.42 -22.92
N GLY A 9 11.18 -9.72 -22.21
CA GLY A 9 9.89 -10.15 -22.78
C GLY A 9 8.76 -9.11 -22.78
N VAL A 10 8.95 -7.92 -22.20
CA VAL A 10 7.84 -6.97 -22.02
C VAL A 10 8.20 -5.60 -22.59
N SER A 11 7.77 -5.36 -23.83
CA SER A 11 7.68 -3.99 -24.38
C SER A 11 6.41 -3.33 -23.79
N THR A 12 6.54 -2.65 -22.66
CA THR A 12 5.42 -1.92 -22.08
C THR A 12 5.64 -0.42 -22.26
N ALA A 13 4.74 0.24 -22.95
CA ALA A 13 4.71 1.69 -23.01
C ALA A 13 4.20 2.21 -21.66
N LEU A 14 5.02 2.99 -20.98
CA LEU A 14 4.63 3.73 -19.78
C LEU A 14 3.87 4.99 -20.21
N VAL A 15 2.65 5.17 -19.75
CA VAL A 15 1.90 6.40 -19.95
C VAL A 15 1.96 7.21 -18.67
N VAL A 16 2.73 8.29 -18.69
CA VAL A 16 2.79 9.26 -17.59
C VAL A 16 1.79 10.38 -17.88
N PHE A 17 0.80 10.54 -17.02
CA PHE A 17 -0.13 11.66 -17.09
C PHE A 17 0.42 12.81 -16.23
N ASN A 18 0.98 13.82 -16.90
CA ASN A 18 1.12 15.15 -16.32
C ASN A 18 0.04 16.04 -16.95
N THR A 19 -0.53 16.98 -16.18
CA THR A 19 -1.64 17.85 -16.59
C THR A 19 -1.38 18.68 -17.86
N LYS A 20 -0.20 18.62 -18.46
CA LYS A 20 0.18 19.37 -19.67
C LYS A 20 0.87 18.55 -20.77
N SER A 21 1.23 17.28 -20.55
CA SER A 21 1.91 16.48 -21.59
C SER A 21 1.86 14.98 -21.29
N ILE A 22 1.71 14.16 -22.33
CA ILE A 22 1.91 12.71 -22.27
C ILE A 22 3.34 12.45 -22.72
N PHE A 23 4.17 11.87 -21.87
CA PHE A 23 5.52 11.44 -22.22
C PHE A 23 5.59 9.91 -22.13
N ALA A 24 6.06 9.28 -23.19
CA ALA A 24 6.53 7.91 -23.12
C ALA A 24 7.97 7.94 -22.59
N THR A 25 8.19 7.48 -21.36
CA THR A 25 9.54 7.41 -20.76
C THR A 25 10.10 6.00 -20.94
N ASP A 26 11.34 5.89 -21.34
CA ASP A 26 12.04 4.62 -21.45
C ASP A 26 12.33 4.08 -20.04
N LEU A 27 11.57 3.07 -19.64
CA LEU A 27 11.75 2.38 -18.34
C LEU A 27 13.16 1.80 -18.15
N SER A 28 13.88 1.52 -19.23
CA SER A 28 15.23 0.94 -19.17
C SER A 28 16.22 1.87 -18.43
N ALA A 29 16.00 3.17 -18.45
CA ALA A 29 16.83 4.15 -17.76
C ALA A 29 16.70 4.07 -16.22
N PHE A 30 15.56 3.59 -15.70
CA PHE A 30 15.30 3.40 -14.27
C PHE A 30 15.75 2.04 -13.74
N GLU A 31 15.63 1.01 -14.56
CA GLU A 31 16.02 -0.36 -14.21
C GLU A 31 17.52 -0.52 -13.91
N SER A 32 18.34 0.47 -14.28
CA SER A 32 19.80 0.45 -14.07
C SER A 32 20.25 1.01 -12.71
N LYS A 33 19.38 1.75 -11.98
CA LYS A 33 19.75 2.41 -10.72
C LYS A 33 19.09 1.73 -9.54
N LYS A 34 19.90 1.34 -8.54
CA LYS A 34 19.36 0.81 -7.29
C LYS A 34 18.49 1.88 -6.61
N PRO A 35 17.22 1.59 -6.27
CA PRO A 35 16.36 2.53 -5.55
C PRO A 35 16.95 2.86 -4.17
N LEU A 36 16.56 4.01 -3.62
CA LEU A 36 16.84 4.40 -2.24
C LEU A 36 16.05 3.53 -1.26
N LEU A 37 14.80 3.26 -1.62
CA LEU A 37 13.86 2.47 -0.83
C LEU A 37 13.00 1.66 -1.81
N ARG A 38 12.90 0.36 -1.61
CA ARG A 38 12.02 -0.53 -2.37
C ARG A 38 11.16 -1.31 -1.38
N PHE A 39 9.84 -1.30 -1.59
CA PHE A 39 8.89 -1.96 -0.70
C PHE A 39 7.69 -2.51 -1.46
N VAL A 40 6.94 -3.34 -0.77
CA VAL A 40 5.73 -4.00 -1.29
C VAL A 40 4.52 -3.56 -0.49
N ILE A 41 3.36 -3.44 -1.15
CA ILE A 41 2.08 -3.27 -0.51
C ILE A 41 1.16 -4.38 -1.00
N ALA A 42 0.55 -5.09 -0.06
CA ALA A 42 -0.48 -6.08 -0.29
C ALA A 42 -1.72 -5.70 0.54
N SER A 43 -2.86 -5.56 -0.08
CA SER A 43 -4.08 -5.05 0.56
C SER A 43 -5.22 -6.03 0.38
N ASP A 44 -6.23 -5.93 1.24
CA ASP A 44 -7.51 -6.61 1.04
C ASP A 44 -7.35 -8.14 0.91
N ILE A 45 -6.74 -8.74 1.92
CA ILE A 45 -6.51 -10.20 2.00
C ILE A 45 -7.82 -10.94 2.23
N HIS A 46 -8.73 -10.37 3.04
CA HIS A 46 -10.02 -10.96 3.40
C HIS A 46 -9.93 -12.43 3.84
N TYR A 47 -8.93 -12.73 4.66
CA TYR A 47 -8.75 -14.09 5.16
C TYR A 47 -9.99 -14.54 5.97
N GLY A 48 -10.48 -15.74 5.69
CA GLY A 48 -11.69 -16.27 6.30
C GLY A 48 -12.98 -15.94 5.55
N GLN A 49 -12.95 -15.22 4.43
CA GLN A 49 -14.16 -14.93 3.66
C GLN A 49 -14.83 -16.22 3.18
N SER A 50 -16.09 -16.40 3.54
CA SER A 50 -16.86 -17.58 3.15
C SER A 50 -16.99 -17.71 1.63
N LYS A 51 -17.01 -18.95 1.13
CA LYS A 51 -17.13 -19.29 -0.30
C LYS A 51 -15.97 -18.74 -1.17
N THR A 52 -14.83 -18.45 -0.58
CA THR A 52 -13.59 -18.13 -1.31
C THR A 52 -12.49 -19.12 -0.95
N ALA A 53 -11.50 -19.27 -1.80
CA ALA A 53 -10.30 -20.04 -1.53
C ALA A 53 -9.25 -19.18 -0.80
N TYR A 54 -9.67 -18.49 0.27
CA TYR A 54 -8.87 -17.46 0.95
C TYR A 54 -7.47 -17.94 1.37
N GLN A 55 -7.33 -19.21 1.79
CA GLN A 55 -6.02 -19.78 2.13
C GLN A 55 -5.11 -19.87 0.90
N GLU A 56 -5.62 -20.41 -0.20
CA GLU A 56 -4.87 -20.53 -1.46
C GLU A 56 -4.51 -19.14 -2.04
N MET A 57 -5.42 -18.18 -1.93
CA MET A 57 -5.18 -16.79 -2.35
C MET A 57 -4.02 -16.18 -1.56
N LEU A 58 -4.04 -16.33 -0.23
CA LEU A 58 -2.96 -15.85 0.64
C LEU A 58 -1.63 -16.54 0.32
N ASP A 59 -1.63 -17.87 0.25
CA ASP A 59 -0.41 -18.66 0.00
C ASP A 59 0.20 -18.32 -1.37
N THR A 60 -0.64 -18.14 -2.38
CA THR A 60 -0.21 -17.69 -3.73
C THR A 60 0.45 -16.32 -3.67
N ALA A 61 -0.21 -15.33 -3.05
CA ALA A 61 0.33 -13.97 -2.95
C ALA A 61 1.64 -13.94 -2.16
N LEU A 62 1.70 -14.59 -0.99
CA LEU A 62 2.91 -14.63 -0.18
C LEU A 62 4.05 -15.38 -0.88
N GLY A 63 3.76 -16.48 -1.59
CA GLY A 63 4.76 -17.19 -2.39
C GLY A 63 5.38 -16.32 -3.48
N HIS A 64 4.56 -15.52 -4.17
CA HIS A 64 5.03 -14.58 -5.19
C HIS A 64 5.82 -13.41 -4.58
N ILE A 65 5.35 -12.82 -3.48
CA ILE A 65 6.05 -11.75 -2.77
C ILE A 65 7.42 -12.23 -2.27
N GLN A 66 7.51 -13.43 -1.69
CA GLN A 66 8.77 -14.04 -1.27
C GLN A 66 9.71 -14.30 -2.45
N SER A 67 9.18 -14.78 -3.56
CA SER A 67 9.95 -14.99 -4.80
C SER A 67 10.48 -13.67 -5.38
N ALA A 68 9.66 -12.61 -5.34
CA ALA A 68 10.06 -11.27 -5.75
C ALA A 68 11.17 -10.71 -4.83
N HIS A 69 11.06 -10.94 -3.52
CA HIS A 69 12.08 -10.56 -2.55
C HIS A 69 13.41 -11.31 -2.78
N ALA A 70 13.33 -12.61 -3.03
CA ALA A 70 14.52 -13.42 -3.31
C ALA A 70 15.24 -12.99 -4.61
N ALA A 71 14.49 -12.54 -5.61
CA ALA A 71 15.03 -12.08 -6.88
C ALA A 71 15.66 -10.67 -6.80
N ASP A 72 14.99 -9.75 -6.09
CA ASP A 72 15.41 -8.36 -5.89
C ASP A 72 14.85 -7.85 -4.55
N PRO A 73 15.66 -7.89 -3.48
CA PRO A 73 15.22 -7.63 -2.12
C PRO A 73 14.58 -6.25 -1.94
N PHE A 74 13.52 -6.21 -1.15
CA PHE A 74 12.87 -4.99 -0.66
C PHE A 74 12.97 -4.89 0.86
N GLU A 75 12.86 -3.68 1.39
CA GLU A 75 13.10 -3.40 2.81
C GLU A 75 11.96 -3.87 3.70
N PHE A 76 10.70 -3.78 3.21
CA PHE A 76 9.51 -4.19 3.97
C PHE A 76 8.31 -4.45 3.06
N CYS A 77 7.31 -5.10 3.63
CA CYS A 77 5.97 -5.22 3.07
C CYS A 77 4.94 -4.51 3.97
N VAL A 78 3.95 -3.84 3.38
CA VAL A 78 2.78 -3.31 4.10
C VAL A 78 1.57 -4.14 3.73
N PHE A 79 0.93 -4.75 4.71
CA PHE A 79 -0.40 -5.33 4.56
C PHE A 79 -1.43 -4.25 4.92
N ASN A 80 -2.00 -3.61 3.89
CA ASN A 80 -2.70 -2.34 4.02
C ASN A 80 -4.21 -2.48 4.23
N GLY A 81 -4.59 -3.14 5.32
CA GLY A 81 -5.97 -3.29 5.78
C GLY A 81 -6.75 -4.43 5.15
N ASP A 82 -7.90 -4.71 5.74
CA ASP A 82 -8.78 -5.84 5.42
C ASP A 82 -8.02 -7.17 5.39
N LEU A 83 -7.27 -7.42 6.48
CA LEU A 83 -6.45 -8.61 6.66
C LEU A 83 -7.34 -9.85 6.85
N VAL A 84 -8.41 -9.72 7.63
CA VAL A 84 -9.44 -10.74 7.82
C VAL A 84 -10.78 -10.28 7.26
N HIS A 85 -11.76 -11.19 7.21
CA HIS A 85 -13.12 -10.87 6.78
C HIS A 85 -14.09 -11.04 7.96
N ASP A 86 -14.22 -9.95 8.75
CA ASP A 86 -15.14 -9.81 9.90
C ASP A 86 -14.89 -10.76 11.09
N ASP A 87 -13.79 -11.53 11.09
CA ASP A 87 -13.47 -12.47 12.16
C ASP A 87 -11.99 -12.35 12.60
N ILE A 88 -11.78 -11.62 13.70
CA ILE A 88 -10.46 -11.41 14.29
C ILE A 88 -9.85 -12.65 14.92
N SER A 89 -10.58 -13.75 15.07
CA SER A 89 -10.02 -15.04 15.55
C SER A 89 -8.93 -15.57 14.63
N HIS A 90 -8.86 -15.07 13.41
CA HIS A 90 -7.80 -15.39 12.44
C HIS A 90 -6.50 -14.59 12.62
N PHE A 91 -6.47 -13.53 13.44
CA PHE A 91 -5.25 -12.74 13.67
C PHE A 91 -4.05 -13.57 14.12
N PRO A 92 -4.16 -14.52 15.07
CA PRO A 92 -3.01 -15.32 15.49
C PRO A 92 -2.40 -16.15 14.36
N TYR A 93 -3.24 -16.68 13.48
CA TYR A 93 -2.78 -17.43 12.31
C TYR A 93 -2.03 -16.53 11.32
N LEU A 94 -2.63 -15.41 10.95
CA LEU A 94 -2.02 -14.46 10.02
C LEU A 94 -0.72 -13.89 10.59
N LYS A 95 -0.72 -13.48 11.88
CA LYS A 95 0.49 -12.99 12.54
C LYS A 95 1.60 -14.02 12.52
N SER A 96 1.30 -15.28 12.92
CA SER A 96 2.27 -16.37 12.87
C SER A 96 2.77 -16.62 11.43
N THR A 97 1.94 -16.44 10.43
CA THR A 97 2.32 -16.57 9.02
C THR A 97 3.23 -15.44 8.57
N PHE A 98 2.90 -14.19 8.92
CA PHE A 98 3.71 -13.02 8.55
C PHE A 98 5.04 -12.97 9.32
N ASP A 99 5.08 -13.42 10.57
CA ASP A 99 6.31 -13.49 11.37
C ASP A 99 7.37 -14.45 10.79
N ARG A 100 6.97 -15.36 9.89
CA ARG A 100 7.90 -16.26 9.17
C ARG A 100 8.40 -15.70 7.85
N LEU A 101 7.93 -14.52 7.43
CA LEU A 101 8.40 -13.90 6.19
C LEU A 101 9.87 -13.46 6.32
N PRO A 102 10.68 -13.56 5.24
CA PRO A 102 12.11 -13.22 5.28
C PRO A 102 12.37 -11.71 5.25
N PHE A 103 11.38 -10.87 5.44
CA PHE A 103 11.45 -9.42 5.42
C PHE A 103 10.54 -8.82 6.50
N LYS A 104 10.81 -7.57 6.87
CA LYS A 104 9.99 -6.80 7.79
C LYS A 104 8.60 -6.54 7.19
N TYR A 105 7.57 -6.55 8.01
CA TYR A 105 6.24 -6.15 7.58
C TYR A 105 5.61 -5.14 8.54
N PHE A 106 4.59 -4.43 8.04
CA PHE A 106 3.71 -3.56 8.77
C PHE A 106 2.27 -3.88 8.41
N VAL A 107 1.34 -3.60 9.33
CA VAL A 107 -0.09 -3.81 9.13
C VAL A 107 -0.87 -2.53 9.41
N THR A 108 -1.93 -2.27 8.67
CA THR A 108 -2.94 -1.26 8.97
C THR A 108 -4.30 -1.93 9.16
N GLN A 109 -5.19 -1.32 9.93
CA GLN A 109 -6.55 -1.81 10.11
C GLN A 109 -7.43 -1.32 8.95
N GLY A 110 -8.14 -2.25 8.30
CA GLY A 110 -9.24 -1.97 7.39
C GLY A 110 -10.61 -2.13 8.06
N ASN A 111 -11.69 -1.95 7.30
CA ASN A 111 -13.06 -2.00 7.84
C ASN A 111 -13.55 -3.43 8.12
N HIS A 112 -13.03 -4.43 7.46
CA HIS A 112 -13.32 -5.84 7.76
C HIS A 112 -12.47 -6.42 8.90
N ASP A 113 -11.48 -5.69 9.40
CA ASP A 113 -10.67 -6.12 10.55
C ASP A 113 -11.36 -5.86 11.91
N THR A 114 -12.56 -5.47 11.95
CA THR A 114 -13.54 -5.25 13.05
C THR A 114 -13.00 -5.41 14.48
N ALA A 115 -11.82 -4.86 14.78
CA ALA A 115 -11.14 -4.91 16.06
C ALA A 115 -11.26 -3.59 16.82
N THR A 116 -11.38 -3.67 18.15
CA THR A 116 -11.10 -2.53 19.02
C THR A 116 -9.59 -2.24 19.02
N LYS A 117 -9.21 -1.10 19.56
CA LYS A 117 -7.78 -0.77 19.74
C LYS A 117 -7.03 -1.87 20.51
N ASP A 118 -7.59 -2.32 21.63
CA ASP A 118 -6.95 -3.32 22.50
C ASP A 118 -6.85 -4.69 21.81
N GLU A 119 -7.90 -5.10 21.10
CA GLU A 119 -7.90 -6.34 20.31
C GLU A 119 -6.85 -6.29 19.19
N TRP A 120 -6.73 -5.14 18.50
CA TRP A 120 -5.73 -4.92 17.46
C TRP A 120 -4.30 -4.95 18.02
N GLU A 121 -4.04 -4.14 19.06
CA GLU A 121 -2.72 -4.04 19.69
C GLU A 121 -2.28 -5.38 20.32
N THR A 122 -3.21 -6.15 20.87
CA THR A 122 -2.94 -7.50 21.36
C THR A 122 -2.64 -8.47 20.21
N GLY A 123 -3.45 -8.45 19.16
CA GLY A 123 -3.31 -9.37 18.02
C GLY A 123 -2.05 -9.12 17.19
N TRP A 124 -1.75 -7.87 16.89
CA TRP A 124 -0.65 -7.49 16.00
C TRP A 124 0.59 -6.96 16.70
N GLN A 125 0.52 -6.67 18.01
CA GLN A 125 1.60 -6.07 18.80
C GLN A 125 2.09 -4.73 18.20
N THR A 126 1.16 -3.98 17.63
CA THR A 126 1.42 -2.68 16.99
C THR A 126 0.24 -1.73 17.24
N PRO A 127 0.48 -0.43 17.47
CA PRO A 127 -0.62 0.55 17.61
C PRO A 127 -1.45 0.67 16.35
N LEU A 128 -2.71 1.16 16.47
CA LEU A 128 -3.55 1.50 15.33
C LEU A 128 -2.97 2.61 14.47
N ASN A 129 -2.36 3.60 15.13
CA ASN A 129 -1.67 4.70 14.47
C ASN A 129 -0.22 4.72 14.96
N PHE A 130 0.73 4.71 14.06
CA PHE A 130 2.15 4.74 14.39
C PHE A 130 2.98 5.28 13.23
N ASP A 131 4.22 5.63 13.53
CA ASP A 131 5.21 6.02 12.53
C ASP A 131 6.43 5.12 12.57
N HIS A 132 7.15 5.08 11.46
CA HIS A 132 8.41 4.38 11.34
C HIS A 132 9.39 5.16 10.48
N VAL A 133 10.61 5.38 11.00
CA VAL A 133 11.63 6.17 10.30
C VAL A 133 12.62 5.25 9.60
N ILE A 134 12.86 5.48 8.31
CA ILE A 134 13.87 4.81 7.51
C ILE A 134 14.80 5.85 6.89
N GLY A 135 15.95 6.05 7.49
CA GLY A 135 16.90 7.09 7.09
C GLY A 135 16.28 8.49 7.19
N LYS A 136 16.04 9.15 6.05
CA LYS A 136 15.38 10.47 5.98
C LYS A 136 13.91 10.39 5.54
N ASN A 137 13.38 9.17 5.41
CA ASN A 137 12.00 8.93 5.03
C ASN A 137 11.18 8.49 6.24
N VAL A 138 9.92 8.85 6.26
CA VAL A 138 8.98 8.51 7.33
C VAL A 138 7.79 7.79 6.73
N LEU A 139 7.43 6.68 7.34
CA LEU A 139 6.20 5.95 7.06
C LEU A 139 5.20 6.31 8.15
N LEU A 140 4.02 6.78 7.80
CA LEU A 140 2.91 6.99 8.71
C LEU A 140 1.82 5.97 8.40
N PHE A 141 1.33 5.32 9.45
CA PHE A 141 0.26 4.33 9.38
C PHE A 141 -0.90 4.81 10.24
N ALA A 142 -2.09 4.90 9.68
CA ALA A 142 -3.27 5.33 10.41
C ALA A 142 -4.51 4.52 10.02
N THR A 143 -5.36 4.21 11.03
CA THR A 143 -6.63 3.57 10.75
C THR A 143 -7.65 4.55 10.19
N THR A 144 -8.54 4.03 9.34
CA THR A 144 -9.69 4.76 8.76
C THR A 144 -11.02 4.03 9.03
N SER A 145 -11.03 3.15 10.02
CA SER A 145 -12.22 2.40 10.43
C SER A 145 -12.24 2.15 11.93
N ASN A 146 -13.34 1.58 12.42
CA ASN A 146 -13.50 1.16 13.81
C ASN A 146 -14.00 -0.29 13.90
N LYS A 147 -14.22 -0.77 15.14
CA LYS A 147 -14.74 -2.14 15.42
C LYS A 147 -16.03 -2.48 14.68
N GLN A 148 -16.87 -1.50 14.36
CA GLN A 148 -18.13 -1.72 13.64
C GLN A 148 -17.94 -1.68 12.11
N GLY A 149 -16.71 -1.63 11.62
CA GLY A 149 -16.42 -1.49 10.19
C GLY A 149 -16.85 -0.12 9.61
N LYS A 150 -17.13 0.87 10.46
CA LYS A 150 -17.54 2.19 10.02
C LYS A 150 -16.35 2.94 9.42
N TYR A 151 -16.55 3.53 8.25
CA TYR A 151 -15.56 4.39 7.58
C TYR A 151 -15.41 5.70 8.34
N LEU A 152 -14.18 6.02 8.72
CA LEU A 152 -13.83 7.20 9.49
C LEU A 152 -12.63 7.91 8.84
N PRO A 153 -12.57 9.25 8.88
CA PRO A 153 -11.31 9.90 8.52
C PRO A 153 -10.22 9.46 9.50
N PRO A 154 -8.95 9.47 9.09
CA PRO A 154 -7.85 9.21 10.02
C PRO A 154 -7.82 10.24 11.14
N ASP A 155 -7.19 9.92 12.27
CA ASP A 155 -7.03 10.85 13.38
C ASP A 155 -6.20 12.08 12.94
N LEU A 156 -6.90 13.19 12.70
CA LEU A 156 -6.30 14.42 12.19
C LEU A 156 -5.37 15.10 13.20
N ASN A 157 -5.64 14.95 14.50
CA ASN A 157 -4.80 15.52 15.54
C ASN A 157 -3.46 14.77 15.59
N TRP A 158 -3.51 13.44 15.56
CA TRP A 158 -2.33 12.60 15.50
C TRP A 158 -1.52 12.87 14.22
N LEU A 159 -2.17 12.95 13.05
CA LEU A 159 -1.50 13.28 11.80
C LEU A 159 -0.85 14.66 11.84
N ALA A 160 -1.54 15.69 12.37
CA ALA A 160 -0.98 17.04 12.49
C ALA A 160 0.25 17.06 13.39
N GLN A 161 0.21 16.35 14.51
CA GLN A 161 1.36 16.18 15.40
C GLN A 161 2.53 15.51 14.67
N LYS A 162 2.27 14.39 13.95
CA LYS A 162 3.31 13.67 13.22
C LYS A 162 3.90 14.46 12.05
N PHE A 163 3.10 15.22 11.35
CA PHE A 163 3.60 16.12 10.31
C PHE A 163 4.53 17.20 10.87
N GLU A 164 4.21 17.79 12.03
CA GLU A 164 5.09 18.76 12.68
C GLU A 164 6.38 18.10 13.21
N GLU A 165 6.26 16.93 13.84
CA GLU A 165 7.39 16.15 14.34
C GLU A 165 8.37 15.79 13.21
N HIS A 166 7.83 15.43 12.03
CA HIS A 166 8.59 14.99 10.87
C HIS A 166 8.70 16.04 9.75
N LYS A 167 8.53 17.32 10.06
CA LYS A 167 8.57 18.41 9.04
C LYS A 167 9.90 18.50 8.27
N ASN A 168 10.98 18.00 8.83
CA ASN A 168 12.31 17.94 8.21
C ASN A 168 12.60 16.61 7.50
N ALA A 169 11.67 15.67 7.49
CA ALA A 169 11.81 14.44 6.73
C ALA A 169 11.88 14.75 5.23
N LYS A 170 12.70 13.98 4.49
CA LYS A 170 12.80 14.15 3.04
C LYS A 170 11.50 13.76 2.34
N HIS A 171 10.93 12.64 2.75
CA HIS A 171 9.66 12.12 2.23
C HIS A 171 8.84 11.52 3.36
N ILE A 172 7.54 11.76 3.34
CA ILE A 172 6.54 11.09 4.15
C ILE A 172 5.68 10.24 3.21
N LEU A 173 5.53 8.96 3.55
CA LEU A 173 4.65 8.00 2.89
C LEU A 173 3.54 7.66 3.87
N LEU A 174 2.28 7.92 3.52
CA LEU A 174 1.12 7.68 4.37
C LEU A 174 0.37 6.43 3.90
N PHE A 175 0.15 5.50 4.80
CA PHE A 175 -0.61 4.26 4.56
C PHE A 175 -1.91 4.31 5.37
N ILE A 176 -3.02 4.32 4.67
CA ILE A 176 -4.38 4.30 5.21
C ILE A 176 -5.27 3.46 4.30
N HIS A 177 -6.14 2.65 4.87
CA HIS A 177 -6.92 1.70 4.09
C HIS A 177 -7.97 2.40 3.23
N ILE A 178 -8.92 3.13 3.84
CA ILE A 178 -10.03 3.78 3.15
C ILE A 178 -9.61 5.17 2.67
N PRO A 179 -9.82 5.53 1.38
CA PRO A 179 -9.43 6.84 0.87
C PRO A 179 -10.27 7.97 1.51
N PRO A 180 -9.64 9.02 2.09
CA PRO A 180 -10.34 10.11 2.74
C PRO A 180 -10.74 11.22 1.76
N ILE A 181 -11.02 10.84 0.53
CA ILE A 181 -11.57 11.67 -0.54
C ILE A 181 -12.64 10.86 -1.26
N LYS A 182 -13.79 11.48 -1.49
CA LYS A 182 -14.95 10.82 -2.11
C LYS A 182 -14.83 10.71 -3.62
N TRP A 183 -13.85 9.98 -4.10
CA TRP A 183 -13.73 9.65 -5.54
C TRP A 183 -14.65 8.51 -5.98
N THR A 184 -15.05 7.68 -5.04
CA THR A 184 -15.92 6.53 -5.22
C THR A 184 -17.07 6.60 -4.20
N ALA A 185 -18.04 5.71 -4.31
CA ALA A 185 -19.11 5.58 -3.33
C ALA A 185 -18.58 5.18 -1.94
N ASN A 186 -17.46 4.44 -1.91
CA ASN A 186 -16.87 3.87 -0.70
C ASN A 186 -15.81 4.80 -0.05
N GLY A 187 -15.39 5.87 -0.72
CA GLY A 187 -14.47 6.84 -0.12
C GLY A 187 -15.13 7.71 0.96
N ILE A 188 -14.33 8.26 1.86
CA ILE A 188 -14.77 9.19 2.91
C ILE A 188 -14.70 10.62 2.39
N ASP A 189 -15.72 11.43 2.63
CA ASP A 189 -15.61 12.87 2.38
C ASP A 189 -15.02 13.56 3.62
N SER A 190 -13.70 13.88 3.54
CA SER A 190 -12.97 14.53 4.63
C SER A 190 -12.23 15.78 4.16
N PRO A 191 -12.92 16.93 4.02
CA PRO A 191 -12.27 18.19 3.66
C PRO A 191 -11.17 18.60 4.64
N ALA A 192 -11.35 18.32 5.93
CA ALA A 192 -10.35 18.64 6.94
C ALA A 192 -9.04 17.84 6.76
N PHE A 193 -9.10 16.57 6.36
CA PHE A 193 -7.91 15.81 5.97
C PHE A 193 -7.24 16.43 4.74
N GLN A 194 -8.03 16.79 3.73
CA GLN A 194 -7.51 17.38 2.48
C GLN A 194 -6.77 18.69 2.76
N GLU A 195 -7.34 19.56 3.61
CA GLU A 195 -6.68 20.81 4.01
C GLU A 195 -5.45 20.61 4.89
N LEU A 196 -5.42 19.55 5.71
CA LEU A 196 -4.25 19.20 6.52
C LEU A 196 -3.10 18.73 5.64
N ILE A 197 -3.34 17.75 4.76
CA ILE A 197 -2.30 17.12 3.97
C ILE A 197 -1.75 18.05 2.86
N LYS A 198 -2.58 18.88 2.27
CA LYS A 198 -2.22 19.87 1.25
C LYS A 198 -1.11 20.85 1.71
N LYS A 199 -1.03 21.10 3.01
CA LYS A 199 0.00 21.97 3.62
C LYS A 199 1.37 21.29 3.71
N GLN A 200 1.42 19.96 3.56
CA GLN A 200 2.64 19.18 3.75
C GLN A 200 3.43 19.06 2.46
N LYS A 201 4.58 19.75 2.39
CA LYS A 201 5.43 19.76 1.18
C LYS A 201 6.22 18.47 0.97
N ASN A 202 6.36 17.68 2.03
CA ASN A 202 7.17 16.46 2.05
C ASN A 202 6.36 15.17 2.02
N VAL A 203 5.01 15.24 1.95
CA VAL A 203 4.18 14.07 1.67
C VAL A 203 4.39 13.67 0.22
N LYS A 204 4.97 12.48 0.03
CA LYS A 204 5.32 11.95 -1.29
C LYS A 204 4.19 11.16 -1.92
N ALA A 205 3.44 10.39 -1.12
CA ALA A 205 2.28 9.60 -1.59
C ALA A 205 1.39 9.19 -0.42
N VAL A 206 0.12 8.90 -0.74
CA VAL A 206 -0.84 8.23 0.12
C VAL A 206 -1.25 6.91 -0.53
N PHE A 207 -1.19 5.82 0.23
CA PHE A 207 -1.49 4.48 -0.26
C PHE A 207 -2.80 3.96 0.34
N HIS A 208 -3.63 3.33 -0.50
CA HIS A 208 -4.96 2.84 -0.15
C HIS A 208 -5.19 1.41 -0.62
N GLY A 209 -5.89 0.63 0.22
CA GLY A 209 -6.62 -0.56 -0.20
C GLY A 209 -8.09 -0.23 -0.44
N HIS A 210 -8.99 -1.08 0.09
CA HIS A 210 -10.44 -0.91 0.16
C HIS A 210 -11.18 -0.97 -1.19
N GLU A 211 -10.67 -0.31 -2.19
CA GLU A 211 -11.27 -0.23 -3.52
C GLU A 211 -10.70 -1.35 -4.41
N HIS A 212 -11.27 -2.55 -4.32
CA HIS A 212 -10.81 -3.72 -5.07
C HIS A 212 -10.82 -3.55 -6.59
N ASP A 213 -11.60 -2.62 -7.11
CA ASP A 213 -11.69 -2.29 -8.54
C ASP A 213 -10.74 -1.16 -8.96
N GLN A 214 -9.91 -0.66 -8.04
CA GLN A 214 -8.94 0.41 -8.30
C GLN A 214 -7.52 -0.09 -8.09
N ASP A 215 -6.67 0.16 -9.09
CA ASP A 215 -5.25 -0.15 -9.07
C ASP A 215 -4.37 0.99 -9.62
N GLY A 216 -5.01 2.13 -9.86
CA GLY A 216 -4.39 3.31 -10.45
C GLY A 216 -3.97 4.36 -9.43
N ILE A 217 -3.76 5.56 -9.94
CA ILE A 217 -3.34 6.74 -9.18
C ILE A 217 -4.31 7.87 -9.44
N LYS A 218 -4.80 8.48 -8.38
CA LYS A 218 -5.58 9.72 -8.43
C LYS A 218 -4.75 10.85 -7.83
N TRP A 219 -4.90 12.06 -8.35
CA TRP A 219 -4.14 13.21 -7.90
C TRP A 219 -5.04 14.26 -7.25
N LYS A 220 -4.58 14.77 -6.12
CA LYS A 220 -5.19 15.91 -5.44
C LYS A 220 -4.09 16.80 -4.85
N ASP A 221 -4.13 18.10 -5.16
CA ASP A 221 -3.19 19.10 -4.66
C ASP A 221 -1.69 18.71 -4.85
N ASN A 222 -1.37 18.11 -6.00
CA ASN A 222 -0.06 17.55 -6.36
C ASN A 222 0.41 16.36 -5.51
N ILE A 223 -0.48 15.73 -4.74
CA ILE A 223 -0.20 14.53 -3.96
C ILE A 223 -0.84 13.34 -4.70
N PRO A 224 -0.07 12.28 -5.00
CA PRO A 224 -0.61 11.05 -5.55
C PRO A 224 -1.26 10.20 -4.45
N TYR A 225 -2.46 9.71 -4.74
CA TYR A 225 -3.23 8.74 -3.97
C TYR A 225 -3.26 7.45 -4.78
N ILE A 226 -2.64 6.42 -4.26
CA ILE A 226 -2.29 5.20 -4.98
C ILE A 226 -3.13 4.06 -4.43
N PHE A 227 -3.84 3.36 -5.31
CA PHE A 227 -4.72 2.25 -4.97
C PHE A 227 -4.00 0.93 -5.23
N ASP A 228 -4.06 0.01 -4.27
CA ASP A 228 -3.20 -1.17 -4.24
C ASP A 228 -3.80 -2.42 -4.90
N SER A 229 -5.03 -2.34 -5.46
CA SER A 229 -5.78 -3.53 -5.88
C SER A 229 -6.13 -4.42 -4.68
N HIS A 230 -6.23 -5.73 -4.84
CA HIS A 230 -6.56 -6.66 -3.78
C HIS A 230 -5.82 -8.00 -3.91
N VAL A 231 -5.55 -8.66 -2.78
CA VAL A 231 -4.95 -9.99 -2.73
C VAL A 231 -6.01 -11.08 -2.62
N GLY A 232 -7.05 -10.86 -1.84
CA GLY A 232 -8.16 -11.77 -1.59
C GLY A 232 -9.51 -11.22 -2.05
N GLY A 233 -10.57 -11.74 -1.47
CA GLY A 233 -11.93 -11.34 -1.83
C GLY A 233 -12.43 -12.00 -3.12
N ASN A 234 -13.73 -11.79 -3.42
CA ASN A 234 -14.39 -12.34 -4.60
C ASN A 234 -15.02 -11.27 -5.50
N TRP A 235 -14.61 -10.02 -5.34
CA TRP A 235 -15.04 -8.86 -6.14
C TRP A 235 -13.84 -7.98 -6.48
N GLY A 236 -14.03 -7.04 -7.41
CA GLY A 236 -13.01 -6.07 -7.81
C GLY A 236 -12.44 -6.32 -9.20
N THR A 237 -11.15 -6.06 -9.37
CA THR A 237 -10.45 -6.34 -10.63
C THR A 237 -10.49 -7.83 -10.97
N PRO A 238 -10.43 -8.20 -12.26
CA PRO A 238 -10.46 -9.61 -12.69
C PRO A 238 -9.18 -10.39 -12.28
N TYR A 239 -8.20 -9.73 -11.73
CA TYR A 239 -6.95 -10.29 -11.26
C TYR A 239 -6.72 -9.92 -9.79
N ARG A 240 -5.89 -10.68 -9.10
CA ARG A 240 -5.35 -10.36 -7.78
C ARG A 240 -3.90 -9.96 -7.90
N GLY A 241 -3.49 -8.99 -7.10
CA GLY A 241 -2.12 -8.49 -7.20
C GLY A 241 -1.65 -7.78 -5.94
N TYR A 242 -0.37 -7.44 -5.96
CA TYR A 242 0.27 -6.61 -4.95
C TYR A 242 1.08 -5.52 -5.63
N ARG A 243 1.31 -4.41 -4.95
CA ARG A 243 2.05 -3.27 -5.49
C ARG A 243 3.51 -3.33 -5.09
N ILE A 244 4.42 -3.03 -6.03
CA ILE A 244 5.82 -2.71 -5.75
C ILE A 244 6.01 -1.21 -5.92
N VAL A 245 6.79 -0.62 -5.00
CA VAL A 245 7.16 0.79 -5.02
C VAL A 245 8.67 0.92 -4.89
N GLU A 246 9.26 1.73 -5.75
CA GLU A 246 10.69 2.05 -5.77
C GLU A 246 10.88 3.57 -5.68
N LEU A 247 11.39 4.06 -4.55
CA LEU A 247 11.73 5.46 -4.36
C LEU A 247 13.22 5.67 -4.67
N HIS A 248 13.53 6.53 -5.60
CA HIS A 248 14.89 6.82 -6.02
C HIS A 248 15.50 8.04 -5.30
N LYS A 249 16.83 8.16 -5.32
CA LYS A 249 17.57 9.24 -4.63
C LYS A 249 17.20 10.64 -5.11
N ASN A 250 16.79 10.78 -6.37
CA ASN A 250 16.32 12.04 -6.97
C ASN A 250 14.89 12.42 -6.57
N GLY A 251 14.20 11.56 -5.81
CA GLY A 251 12.81 11.73 -5.40
C GLY A 251 11.78 11.15 -6.37
N THR A 252 12.20 10.61 -7.50
CA THR A 252 11.29 9.88 -8.40
C THR A 252 10.79 8.61 -7.73
N MET A 253 9.52 8.29 -7.89
CA MET A 253 8.90 7.07 -7.42
C MET A 253 8.33 6.27 -8.59
N LEU A 254 8.83 5.07 -8.79
CA LEU A 254 8.29 4.09 -9.73
C LEU A 254 7.38 3.13 -8.97
N THR A 255 6.19 2.89 -9.49
CA THR A 255 5.25 1.95 -8.88
C THR A 255 4.48 1.16 -9.92
N TYR A 256 4.15 -0.08 -9.59
CA TYR A 256 3.40 -0.99 -10.46
C TYR A 256 2.75 -2.12 -9.66
N ILE A 257 1.70 -2.70 -10.22
CA ILE A 257 1.07 -3.91 -9.69
C ILE A 257 1.79 -5.14 -10.27
N MET A 258 2.03 -6.12 -9.42
CA MET A 258 2.39 -7.47 -9.79
C MET A 258 1.14 -8.36 -9.72
N ASN A 259 0.66 -8.80 -10.85
CA ASN A 259 -0.37 -9.83 -11.00
C ASN A 259 0.32 -11.17 -11.26
N PRO A 260 0.42 -12.03 -10.31
CA PRO A 260 1.68 -12.44 -9.66
C PRO A 260 2.86 -12.61 -10.61
N THR A 261 2.63 -12.88 -11.88
CA THR A 261 3.68 -13.13 -12.89
C THR A 261 3.90 -11.96 -13.86
N GLU A 262 2.99 -11.01 -13.93
CA GLU A 262 3.02 -9.90 -14.88
C GLU A 262 3.06 -8.55 -14.17
N LYS A 263 3.80 -7.63 -14.74
CA LYS A 263 3.84 -6.23 -14.32
C LYS A 263 2.77 -5.46 -15.06
N ILE A 264 1.85 -4.85 -14.34
CA ILE A 264 0.74 -4.08 -14.90
C ILE A 264 0.63 -2.70 -14.22
N ASN A 265 -0.05 -1.76 -14.87
CA ASN A 265 -0.38 -0.43 -14.34
C ASN A 265 0.81 0.28 -13.71
N SER A 266 1.91 0.38 -14.46
CA SER A 266 3.13 1.05 -14.02
C SER A 266 2.98 2.56 -14.11
N ALA A 267 3.53 3.29 -13.14
CA ALA A 267 3.63 4.74 -13.16
C ALA A 267 4.96 5.21 -12.55
N GLU A 268 5.46 6.31 -13.09
CA GLU A 268 6.55 7.11 -12.52
C GLU A 268 5.96 8.42 -11.98
N ILE A 269 6.35 8.80 -10.75
CA ILE A 269 5.78 9.93 -10.03
C ILE A 269 6.89 10.81 -9.41
#